data_eb67f0193cef7f5df65c42517bd82309
#
_entry.id   eb67f0193cef7f5df65c42517bd82309
#
_cell.length_a   1.000
_cell.length_b   1.000
_cell.length_c   1.000
_cell.angle_alpha   90.00
_cell.angle_beta   90.00
_cell.angle_gamma   90.00
#
_symmetry.space_group_name_H-M   'P 1'
#
loop_
_entity.id
_entity.type
_entity.pdbx_description
1 polymer ?
#
loop_
_entity_poly.entity_id
_entity_poly.type
_entity_poly.pdbx_seq_one_letter_code
_entity_poly.pdbx_strand_id
1 'polypeptide(L)'
;FTDGDWIVSLGTLDPQAHGTGFSGYELSDDGLSIKRIVQASTFTAEPNHWALQDVRVYTPDTFTQEQEPDFVLPLRQDPETFRLVSTGTKPQQLPLWQLGDAISQLKSSGSNVEALRTAWHAKLAYAASILVMAFVATAIVSWKDNIYIAVTVALLCTFLYFAVYTLGTTLGQRGILHPFLSAWSANLIALFFAFWRLIPLLLRRE
;
A
#
# COMPACT_ATOMS: atom_id res chain seq x y z
N PHE A 1 -3.23 -9.18 9.41
CA PHE A 1 -2.02 -8.44 9.78
C PHE A 1 -1.13 -9.27 10.70
N THR A 2 0.13 -8.87 10.81
CA THR A 2 1.09 -9.48 11.74
C THR A 2 1.44 -8.47 12.84
N ASP A 3 1.59 -8.93 14.08
CA ASP A 3 2.02 -8.12 15.22
C ASP A 3 2.92 -8.97 16.12
N GLY A 4 4.25 -8.78 16.01
CA GLY A 4 5.24 -9.65 16.61
C GLY A 4 5.07 -11.10 16.11
N ASP A 5 4.89 -12.04 17.04
CA ASP A 5 4.72 -13.47 16.74
C ASP A 5 3.27 -13.84 16.40
N TRP A 6 2.36 -12.86 16.32
CA TRP A 6 0.97 -13.08 16.04
C TRP A 6 0.61 -12.77 14.59
N ILE A 7 -0.10 -13.67 13.94
CA ILE A 7 -0.82 -13.43 12.69
C ILE A 7 -2.30 -13.33 13.03
N VAL A 8 -2.90 -12.16 12.78
CA VAL A 8 -4.28 -11.88 13.15
C VAL A 8 -5.16 -11.69 11.92
N SER A 9 -6.28 -12.37 11.91
CA SER A 9 -7.38 -12.22 10.94
C SER A 9 -8.63 -11.79 11.65
N LEU A 10 -9.33 -10.79 11.13
CA LEU A 10 -10.57 -10.25 11.68
C LEU A 10 -11.70 -10.38 10.64
N GLY A 11 -12.90 -10.67 11.11
CA GLY A 11 -14.10 -10.70 10.26
C GLY A 11 -14.62 -9.28 10.00
N THR A 12 -15.18 -8.64 11.01
CA THR A 12 -15.68 -7.26 10.93
C THR A 12 -15.20 -6.45 12.12
N LEU A 13 -14.97 -5.15 11.87
CA LEU A 13 -14.62 -4.18 12.90
C LEU A 13 -15.46 -2.91 12.69
N ASP A 14 -16.19 -2.50 13.75
CA ASP A 14 -17.12 -1.36 13.77
C ASP A 14 -16.39 -0.03 14.12
N PRO A 15 -16.95 1.14 13.83
CA PRO A 15 -16.38 2.43 14.23
C PRO A 15 -16.11 2.60 15.71
N GLN A 16 -16.79 1.81 16.55
CA GLN A 16 -16.67 1.84 18.02
C GLN A 16 -15.61 0.86 18.56
N ALA A 17 -14.74 0.34 17.65
CA ALA A 17 -13.69 -0.63 17.97
C ALA A 17 -14.20 -2.00 18.49
N HIS A 18 -15.49 -2.32 18.27
CA HIS A 18 -16.03 -3.65 18.50
C HIS A 18 -16.01 -4.44 17.19
N GLY A 19 -15.73 -5.73 17.28
CA GLY A 19 -15.68 -6.57 16.11
C GLY A 19 -16.14 -8.01 16.36
N THR A 20 -16.28 -8.75 15.26
CA THR A 20 -16.65 -10.18 15.28
C THR A 20 -15.68 -11.00 14.45
N GLY A 21 -15.53 -12.28 14.82
CA GLY A 21 -14.73 -13.22 14.04
C GLY A 21 -13.22 -12.98 14.14
N PHE A 22 -12.70 -12.92 15.36
CA PHE A 22 -11.25 -12.85 15.60
C PHE A 22 -10.62 -14.23 15.43
N SER A 23 -9.48 -14.30 14.73
CA SER A 23 -8.62 -15.47 14.65
C SER A 23 -7.18 -15.05 14.72
N GLY A 24 -6.50 -15.42 15.81
CA GLY A 24 -5.10 -15.17 16.04
C GLY A 24 -4.29 -16.47 15.98
N TYR A 25 -3.15 -16.43 15.28
CA TYR A 25 -2.21 -17.54 15.19
C TYR A 25 -0.90 -17.09 15.82
N GLU A 26 -0.53 -17.70 16.94
CA GLU A 26 0.78 -17.47 17.56
C GLU A 26 1.82 -18.38 16.90
N LEU A 27 2.87 -17.78 16.37
CA LEU A 27 3.99 -18.51 15.81
C LEU A 27 4.95 -18.92 16.94
N SER A 28 5.63 -20.03 16.75
CA SER A 28 6.75 -20.44 17.59
C SER A 28 7.95 -19.53 17.36
N ASP A 29 8.91 -19.51 18.28
CA ASP A 29 10.12 -18.70 18.24
C ASP A 29 10.97 -18.95 16.96
N ASP A 30 10.80 -20.11 16.32
CA ASP A 30 11.42 -20.44 15.04
C ASP A 30 10.69 -19.86 13.81
N GLY A 31 9.47 -19.33 13.99
CA GLY A 31 8.64 -18.78 12.94
C GLY A 31 8.07 -19.80 11.95
N LEU A 32 8.30 -21.09 12.16
CA LEU A 32 7.95 -22.17 11.21
C LEU A 32 6.76 -23.00 11.64
N SER A 33 6.38 -22.95 12.92
CA SER A 33 5.27 -23.72 13.48
C SER A 33 4.28 -22.82 14.21
N ILE A 34 3.01 -23.27 14.31
CA ILE A 34 1.98 -22.59 15.05
C ILE A 34 1.93 -23.15 16.47
N LYS A 35 2.20 -22.32 17.46
CA LYS A 35 2.19 -22.67 18.87
C LYS A 35 0.77 -22.80 19.41
N ARG A 36 -0.11 -21.85 19.07
CA ARG A 36 -1.52 -21.89 19.42
C ARG A 36 -2.39 -21.05 18.48
N ILE A 37 -3.66 -21.40 18.41
CA ILE A 37 -4.67 -20.70 17.63
C ILE A 37 -5.71 -20.19 18.61
N VAL A 38 -5.99 -18.88 18.56
CA VAL A 38 -6.97 -18.22 19.41
C VAL A 38 -8.10 -17.72 18.52
N GLN A 39 -9.32 -18.19 18.78
CA GLN A 39 -10.52 -17.75 18.07
C GLN A 39 -11.49 -17.12 19.07
N ALA A 40 -12.05 -15.97 18.72
CA ALA A 40 -13.07 -15.32 19.52
C ALA A 40 -14.27 -14.91 18.67
N SER A 41 -15.45 -15.03 19.25
CA SER A 41 -16.70 -14.66 18.59
C SER A 41 -16.83 -13.14 18.48
N THR A 42 -16.49 -12.43 19.55
CA THR A 42 -16.50 -10.95 19.62
C THR A 42 -15.22 -10.44 20.28
N PHE A 43 -14.87 -9.22 19.95
CA PHE A 43 -13.71 -8.55 20.54
C PHE A 43 -13.91 -7.05 20.62
N THR A 44 -13.22 -6.43 21.57
CA THR A 44 -13.07 -4.97 21.68
C THR A 44 -11.61 -4.63 21.54
N ALA A 45 -11.29 -3.79 20.56
CA ALA A 45 -9.93 -3.41 20.25
C ALA A 45 -9.63 -2.03 20.85
N GLU A 46 -8.73 -1.98 21.83
CA GLU A 46 -8.16 -0.76 22.37
C GLU A 46 -6.66 -0.70 22.04
N PRO A 47 -6.06 0.49 21.96
CA PRO A 47 -4.62 0.60 21.72
C PRO A 47 -3.81 -0.23 22.74
N ASN A 48 -2.99 -1.15 22.25
CA ASN A 48 -2.20 -2.09 23.05
C ASN A 48 -3.00 -3.07 23.95
N HIS A 49 -4.32 -3.13 23.83
CA HIS A 49 -5.15 -3.93 24.70
C HIS A 49 -6.40 -4.44 23.96
N TRP A 50 -6.36 -5.66 23.48
CA TRP A 50 -7.48 -6.28 22.77
C TRP A 50 -8.18 -7.27 23.66
N ALA A 51 -9.40 -6.95 24.09
CA ALA A 51 -10.23 -7.81 24.91
C ALA A 51 -11.08 -8.72 24.01
N LEU A 52 -10.87 -10.03 24.11
CA LEU A 52 -11.56 -11.07 23.37
C LEU A 52 -12.60 -11.73 24.26
N GLN A 53 -13.78 -12.04 23.71
CA GLN A 53 -14.86 -12.69 24.43
C GLN A 53 -15.27 -13.98 23.71
N ASP A 54 -15.71 -14.97 24.48
CA ASP A 54 -16.06 -16.31 24.00
C ASP A 54 -14.89 -16.93 23.21
N VAL A 55 -13.77 -17.09 23.90
CA VAL A 55 -12.51 -17.46 23.31
C VAL A 55 -12.32 -18.96 23.31
N ARG A 56 -11.89 -19.49 22.16
CA ARG A 56 -11.46 -20.88 21.99
C ARG A 56 -9.98 -20.90 21.66
N VAL A 57 -9.20 -21.53 22.50
CA VAL A 57 -7.77 -21.71 22.33
C VAL A 57 -7.51 -23.14 21.88
N TYR A 58 -6.86 -23.30 20.73
CA TYR A 58 -6.45 -24.57 20.19
C TYR A 58 -4.92 -24.67 20.27
N THR A 59 -4.42 -25.74 20.87
CA THR A 59 -3.00 -26.04 20.90
C THR A 59 -2.72 -27.22 19.96
N PRO A 60 -2.08 -26.99 18.80
CA PRO A 60 -1.88 -28.06 17.79
C PRO A 60 -1.04 -29.24 18.28
N ASP A 61 -0.03 -29.00 19.11
CA ASP A 61 0.87 -30.03 19.62
C ASP A 61 0.18 -31.09 20.50
N THR A 62 -0.81 -30.64 21.27
CA THR A 62 -1.54 -31.53 22.20
C THR A 62 -2.95 -31.89 21.72
N PHE A 63 -3.39 -31.30 20.60
CA PHE A 63 -4.76 -31.37 20.08
C PHE A 63 -5.82 -31.04 21.14
N THR A 64 -5.49 -30.14 22.08
CA THR A 64 -6.39 -29.69 23.12
C THR A 64 -7.14 -28.44 22.70
N GLN A 65 -8.40 -28.34 23.11
CA GLN A 65 -9.23 -27.17 22.96
C GLN A 65 -9.68 -26.74 24.36
N GLU A 66 -9.36 -25.50 24.69
CA GLU A 66 -9.79 -24.84 25.93
C GLU A 66 -10.74 -23.70 25.58
N GLN A 67 -11.76 -23.49 26.40
CA GLN A 67 -12.67 -22.37 26.24
C GLN A 67 -12.49 -21.43 27.41
N GLU A 68 -12.18 -20.17 27.12
CA GLU A 68 -12.02 -19.12 28.11
C GLU A 68 -13.09 -18.02 27.87
N PRO A 69 -13.75 -17.52 28.92
CA PRO A 69 -14.77 -16.50 28.76
C PRO A 69 -14.21 -15.18 28.26
N ASP A 70 -13.05 -14.78 28.78
CA ASP A 70 -12.36 -13.53 28.46
C ASP A 70 -10.86 -13.78 28.30
N PHE A 71 -10.27 -13.24 27.25
CA PHE A 71 -8.85 -13.32 26.99
C PHE A 71 -8.32 -11.97 26.49
N VAL A 72 -7.21 -11.52 27.03
CA VAL A 72 -6.61 -10.24 26.64
C VAL A 72 -5.31 -10.46 25.89
N LEU A 73 -5.23 -9.88 24.68
CA LEU A 73 -4.05 -9.91 23.87
C LEU A 73 -3.39 -8.52 23.83
N PRO A 74 -2.09 -8.40 24.17
CA PRO A 74 -1.35 -7.13 24.07
C PRO A 74 -0.89 -6.88 22.63
N LEU A 75 -1.84 -6.67 21.70
CA LEU A 75 -1.52 -6.30 20.32
C LEU A 75 -1.20 -4.81 20.25
N ARG A 76 -0.09 -4.47 19.61
CA ARG A 76 0.38 -3.09 19.45
C ARG A 76 -0.33 -2.31 18.35
N GLN A 77 -1.08 -3.02 17.52
CA GLN A 77 -1.75 -2.43 16.37
C GLN A 77 -2.92 -1.56 16.81
N ASP A 78 -2.95 -0.32 16.30
CA ASP A 78 -4.06 0.59 16.50
C ASP A 78 -5.29 0.12 15.68
N PRO A 79 -6.46 -0.05 16.33
CA PRO A 79 -7.71 -0.44 15.67
C PRO A 79 -8.11 0.50 14.53
N GLU A 80 -7.86 1.81 14.65
CA GLU A 80 -8.19 2.78 13.60
C GLU A 80 -7.39 2.54 12.33
N THR A 81 -6.10 2.28 12.46
CA THR A 81 -5.23 1.97 11.32
C THR A 81 -5.65 0.67 10.63
N PHE A 82 -5.98 -0.36 11.42
CA PHE A 82 -6.52 -1.60 10.87
C PHE A 82 -7.84 -1.35 10.12
N ARG A 83 -8.75 -0.57 10.70
CA ARG A 83 -10.03 -0.22 10.06
C ARG A 83 -9.84 0.50 8.74
N LEU A 84 -8.93 1.48 8.66
CA LEU A 84 -8.63 2.20 7.41
C LEU A 84 -8.15 1.26 6.30
N VAL A 85 -7.43 0.20 6.64
CA VAL A 85 -6.92 -0.78 5.69
C VAL A 85 -7.94 -1.89 5.39
N SER A 86 -8.73 -2.31 6.39
CA SER A 86 -9.64 -3.48 6.29
C SER A 86 -11.04 -3.15 5.77
N THR A 87 -11.54 -1.91 5.93
CA THR A 87 -12.85 -1.48 5.42
C THR A 87 -12.96 -1.43 3.89
N GLY A 88 -12.03 -2.05 3.18
CA GLY A 88 -12.01 -2.05 1.72
C GLY A 88 -11.70 -0.69 1.10
N THR A 89 -11.35 0.30 1.93
CA THR A 89 -10.87 1.59 1.43
C THR A 89 -9.55 1.37 0.72
N LYS A 90 -9.58 1.51 -0.59
CA LYS A 90 -8.37 1.33 -1.39
C LYS A 90 -7.31 2.34 -0.91
N PRO A 91 -6.03 1.94 -0.76
CA PRO A 91 -4.95 2.82 -0.32
C PRO A 91 -4.86 4.14 -1.11
N GLN A 92 -5.31 4.12 -2.37
CA GLN A 92 -5.37 5.29 -3.24
C GLN A 92 -6.38 6.36 -2.77
N GLN A 93 -7.40 5.99 -2.01
CA GLN A 93 -8.45 6.91 -1.53
C GLN A 93 -8.06 7.61 -0.22
N LEU A 94 -7.11 7.06 0.54
CA LEU A 94 -6.64 7.67 1.78
C LEU A 94 -5.87 8.97 1.51
N PRO A 95 -6.04 10.03 2.31
CA PRO A 95 -5.21 11.22 2.25
C PRO A 95 -3.71 10.91 2.46
N LEU A 96 -2.84 11.78 1.95
CA LEU A 96 -1.39 11.55 1.99
C LEU A 96 -0.84 11.37 3.41
N TRP A 97 -1.33 12.18 4.37
CA TRP A 97 -0.93 12.10 5.79
C TRP A 97 -1.39 10.81 6.45
N GLN A 98 -2.64 10.36 6.23
CA GLN A 98 -3.14 9.09 6.77
C GLN A 98 -2.36 7.89 6.21
N LEU A 99 -1.93 7.94 4.94
CA LEU A 99 -1.03 6.93 4.38
C LEU A 99 0.32 6.91 5.09
N GLY A 100 0.88 8.10 5.42
CA GLY A 100 2.13 8.21 6.17
C GLY A 100 2.04 7.58 7.55
N ASP A 101 0.99 7.91 8.29
CA ASP A 101 0.73 7.39 9.63
C ASP A 101 0.50 5.87 9.61
N ALA A 102 -0.33 5.38 8.68
CA ALA A 102 -0.57 3.95 8.49
C ALA A 102 0.71 3.17 8.13
N ILE A 103 1.58 3.73 7.27
CA ILE A 103 2.86 3.12 6.93
C ILE A 103 3.77 3.00 8.17
N SER A 104 3.85 4.04 9.00
CA SER A 104 4.71 4.03 10.18
C SER A 104 4.25 3.01 11.22
N GLN A 105 2.96 2.95 11.48
CA GLN A 105 2.35 2.02 12.44
C GLN A 105 2.45 0.56 11.97
N LEU A 106 2.03 0.27 10.74
CA LEU A 106 2.09 -1.08 10.18
C LEU A 106 3.54 -1.60 10.03
N LYS A 107 4.49 -0.70 9.74
CA LYS A 107 5.90 -1.06 9.69
C LYS A 107 6.45 -1.45 11.07
N SER A 108 6.04 -0.75 12.13
CA SER A 108 6.46 -1.08 13.51
C SER A 108 5.91 -2.42 13.98
N SER A 109 4.76 -2.86 13.44
CA SER A 109 4.13 -4.16 13.71
C SER A 109 4.65 -5.30 12.82
N GLY A 110 5.62 -5.04 11.92
CA GLY A 110 6.15 -6.06 11.00
C GLY A 110 5.22 -6.41 9.83
N SER A 111 4.12 -5.69 9.64
CA SER A 111 3.16 -5.93 8.56
C SER A 111 3.69 -5.47 7.20
N ASN A 112 3.19 -6.10 6.12
CA ASN A 112 3.56 -5.71 4.76
C ASN A 112 2.95 -4.35 4.38
N VAL A 113 3.80 -3.36 4.15
CA VAL A 113 3.42 -1.97 3.84
C VAL A 113 3.66 -1.58 2.37
N GLU A 114 4.05 -2.53 1.50
CA GLU A 114 4.45 -2.24 0.12
C GLU A 114 3.33 -1.58 -0.70
N ALA A 115 2.08 -2.03 -0.53
CA ALA A 115 0.92 -1.44 -1.20
C ALA A 115 0.67 0.02 -0.77
N LEU A 116 0.79 0.32 0.54
CA LEU A 116 0.61 1.68 1.07
C LEU A 116 1.75 2.59 0.63
N ARG A 117 3.00 2.11 0.70
CA ARG A 117 4.17 2.88 0.24
C ARG A 117 4.08 3.20 -1.25
N THR A 118 3.64 2.22 -2.06
CA THR A 118 3.40 2.45 -3.49
C THR A 118 2.32 3.50 -3.71
N ALA A 119 1.20 3.44 -2.97
CA ALA A 119 0.12 4.43 -3.07
C ALA A 119 0.59 5.84 -2.66
N TRP A 120 1.42 5.94 -1.62
CA TRP A 120 2.01 7.21 -1.17
C TRP A 120 2.90 7.83 -2.25
N HIS A 121 3.85 7.06 -2.81
CA HIS A 121 4.70 7.52 -3.91
C HIS A 121 3.89 7.83 -5.18
N ALA A 122 2.84 7.05 -5.47
CA ALA A 122 1.99 7.26 -6.63
C ALA A 122 1.25 8.61 -6.59
N LYS A 123 0.79 9.05 -5.41
CA LYS A 123 0.17 10.38 -5.24
C LYS A 123 1.16 11.51 -5.54
N LEU A 124 2.39 11.41 -5.05
CA LEU A 124 3.44 12.39 -5.33
C LEU A 124 3.84 12.39 -6.80
N ALA A 125 4.02 11.20 -7.38
CA ALA A 125 4.36 11.03 -8.79
C ALA A 125 3.24 11.58 -9.70
N TYR A 126 1.97 11.40 -9.31
CA TYR A 126 0.84 11.97 -10.04
C TYR A 126 0.83 13.50 -9.99
N ALA A 127 1.10 14.12 -8.84
CA ALA A 127 1.24 15.58 -8.76
C ALA A 127 2.39 16.10 -9.63
N ALA A 128 3.54 15.41 -9.63
CA ALA A 128 4.70 15.75 -10.45
C ALA A 128 4.44 15.55 -11.96
N SER A 129 3.53 14.68 -12.34
CA SER A 129 3.22 14.38 -13.75
C SER A 129 2.77 15.61 -14.55
N ILE A 130 2.15 16.59 -13.89
CA ILE A 130 1.71 17.85 -14.53
C ILE A 130 2.92 18.58 -15.13
N LEU A 131 4.01 18.72 -14.35
CA LEU A 131 5.25 19.34 -14.81
C LEU A 131 5.93 18.49 -15.89
N VAL A 132 5.99 17.18 -15.69
CA VAL A 132 6.58 16.24 -16.66
C VAL A 132 5.86 16.34 -18.00
N MET A 133 4.53 16.35 -18.02
CA MET A 133 3.75 16.48 -19.24
C MET A 133 3.92 17.84 -19.93
N ALA A 134 4.13 18.91 -19.17
CA ALA A 134 4.48 20.21 -19.76
C ALA A 134 5.84 20.15 -20.51
N PHE A 135 6.85 19.48 -19.95
CA PHE A 135 8.13 19.27 -20.66
C PHE A 135 7.96 18.38 -21.89
N VAL A 136 7.16 17.31 -21.82
CA VAL A 136 6.86 16.45 -22.97
C VAL A 136 6.15 17.24 -24.07
N ALA A 137 5.15 18.02 -23.72
CA ALA A 137 4.41 18.87 -24.68
C ALA A 137 5.36 19.86 -25.38
N THR A 138 6.23 20.54 -24.62
CA THR A 138 7.22 21.45 -25.17
C THR A 138 8.19 20.75 -26.12
N ALA A 139 8.64 19.54 -25.75
CA ALA A 139 9.53 18.73 -26.60
C ALA A 139 8.85 18.33 -27.91
N ILE A 140 7.57 17.94 -27.89
CA ILE A 140 6.80 17.54 -29.08
C ILE A 140 6.59 18.74 -30.02
N VAL A 141 6.16 19.89 -29.49
CA VAL A 141 5.93 21.11 -30.27
C VAL A 141 7.24 21.61 -30.91
N SER A 142 8.36 21.52 -30.19
CA SER A 142 9.68 21.88 -30.71
C SER A 142 10.20 20.91 -31.78
N TRP A 143 9.60 19.73 -31.93
CA TRP A 143 10.02 18.71 -32.87
C TRP A 143 9.21 18.72 -34.18
N LYS A 144 7.93 19.05 -34.12
CA LYS A 144 7.01 18.92 -35.24
C LYS A 144 6.35 20.26 -35.57
N ASP A 145 6.62 20.77 -36.77
CA ASP A 145 5.98 21.98 -37.27
C ASP A 145 4.51 21.75 -37.66
N ASN A 146 4.14 20.50 -37.98
CA ASN A 146 2.79 20.13 -38.36
C ASN A 146 1.95 19.82 -37.09
N ILE A 147 0.92 20.64 -36.85
CA ILE A 147 0.04 20.53 -35.68
C ILE A 147 -0.67 19.17 -35.59
N TYR A 148 -1.08 18.59 -36.70
CA TYR A 148 -1.80 17.29 -36.69
C TYR A 148 -0.89 16.16 -36.23
N ILE A 149 0.38 16.17 -36.68
CA ILE A 149 1.38 15.19 -36.25
C ILE A 149 1.73 15.42 -34.78
N ALA A 150 1.89 16.67 -34.35
CA ALA A 150 2.18 16.99 -32.95
C ALA A 150 1.08 16.49 -32.01
N VAL A 151 -0.19 16.71 -32.34
CA VAL A 151 -1.35 16.21 -31.57
C VAL A 151 -1.36 14.69 -31.53
N THR A 152 -1.16 14.02 -32.68
CA THR A 152 -1.14 12.55 -32.73
C THR A 152 -0.03 11.97 -31.83
N VAL A 153 1.17 12.54 -31.91
CA VAL A 153 2.31 12.11 -31.07
C VAL A 153 2.01 12.36 -29.59
N ALA A 154 1.42 13.52 -29.23
CA ALA A 154 1.05 13.84 -27.86
C ALA A 154 0.03 12.85 -27.28
N LEU A 155 -0.98 12.47 -28.06
CA LEU A 155 -1.96 11.47 -27.65
C LEU A 155 -1.31 10.10 -27.43
N LEU A 156 -0.42 9.68 -28.34
CA LEU A 156 0.31 8.43 -28.20
C LEU A 156 1.21 8.43 -26.96
N CYS A 157 1.95 9.52 -26.74
CA CYS A 157 2.81 9.68 -25.53
C CYS A 157 1.97 9.63 -24.25
N THR A 158 0.81 10.29 -24.22
CA THR A 158 -0.09 10.28 -23.06
C THR A 158 -0.62 8.89 -22.79
N PHE A 159 -1.04 8.16 -23.83
CA PHE A 159 -1.50 6.77 -23.69
C PHE A 159 -0.40 5.86 -23.15
N LEU A 160 0.80 5.92 -23.72
CA LEU A 160 1.96 5.13 -23.27
C LEU A 160 2.35 5.48 -21.81
N TYR A 161 2.35 6.76 -21.48
CA TYR A 161 2.60 7.22 -20.11
C TYR A 161 1.61 6.58 -19.13
N PHE A 162 0.31 6.65 -19.45
CA PHE A 162 -0.72 6.09 -18.57
C PHE A 162 -0.63 4.56 -18.46
N ALA A 163 -0.31 3.88 -19.54
CA ALA A 163 -0.08 2.43 -19.54
C ALA A 163 1.08 2.05 -18.61
N VAL A 164 2.23 2.73 -18.75
CA VAL A 164 3.42 2.49 -17.89
C VAL A 164 3.11 2.82 -16.42
N TYR A 165 2.42 3.94 -16.16
CA TYR A 165 2.02 4.33 -14.80
C TYR A 165 1.12 3.28 -14.14
N THR A 166 0.10 2.79 -14.86
CA THR A 166 -0.85 1.80 -14.34
C THR A 166 -0.17 0.45 -14.09
N LEU A 167 0.64 -0.02 -15.04
CA LEU A 167 1.42 -1.25 -14.87
C LEU A 167 2.41 -1.13 -13.71
N GLY A 168 3.16 -0.04 -13.64
CA GLY A 168 4.12 0.22 -12.57
C GLY A 168 3.46 0.19 -11.20
N THR A 169 2.41 0.98 -11.01
CA THR A 169 1.69 1.05 -9.72
C THR A 169 1.06 -0.30 -9.33
N THR A 170 0.54 -1.06 -10.28
CA THR A 170 -0.02 -2.39 -10.02
C THR A 170 1.06 -3.38 -9.56
N LEU A 171 2.22 -3.38 -10.21
CA LEU A 171 3.34 -4.24 -9.82
C LEU A 171 3.93 -3.85 -8.46
N GLY A 172 4.00 -2.56 -8.16
CA GLY A 172 4.44 -2.07 -6.86
C GLY A 172 3.48 -2.44 -5.72
N GLN A 173 2.16 -2.35 -5.94
CA GLN A 173 1.17 -2.76 -4.95
C GLN A 173 1.22 -4.26 -4.64
N ARG A 174 1.64 -5.08 -5.59
CA ARG A 174 1.86 -6.51 -5.40
C ARG A 174 3.22 -6.84 -4.76
N GLY A 175 4.06 -5.84 -4.48
CA GLY A 175 5.39 -6.04 -3.91
C GLY A 175 6.43 -6.61 -4.90
N ILE A 176 6.12 -6.68 -6.20
CA ILE A 176 7.04 -7.20 -7.23
C ILE A 176 8.14 -6.18 -7.53
N LEU A 177 7.78 -4.89 -7.53
CA LEU A 177 8.70 -3.78 -7.78
C LEU A 177 8.83 -2.89 -6.55
N HIS A 178 10.01 -2.32 -6.36
CA HIS A 178 10.23 -1.34 -5.30
C HIS A 178 9.25 -0.15 -5.42
N PRO A 179 8.57 0.30 -4.34
CA PRO A 179 7.51 1.30 -4.38
C PRO A 179 7.87 2.60 -5.10
N PHE A 180 9.09 3.09 -4.89
CA PHE A 180 9.57 4.29 -5.56
C PHE A 180 9.65 4.09 -7.09
N LEU A 181 10.34 3.04 -7.55
CA LEU A 181 10.50 2.77 -8.98
C LEU A 181 9.16 2.52 -9.66
N SER A 182 8.26 1.78 -9.00
CA SER A 182 6.95 1.47 -9.54
C SER A 182 6.07 2.71 -9.78
N ALA A 183 6.12 3.68 -8.87
CA ALA A 183 5.32 4.89 -8.97
C ALA A 183 5.95 5.97 -9.88
N TRP A 184 7.28 6.05 -9.95
CA TRP A 184 7.99 7.11 -10.68
C TRP A 184 8.45 6.72 -12.08
N SER A 185 8.37 5.43 -12.46
CA SER A 185 8.87 4.92 -13.74
C SER A 185 8.32 5.68 -14.95
N ALA A 186 7.02 5.95 -15.00
CA ALA A 186 6.39 6.69 -16.08
C ALA A 186 6.94 8.13 -16.19
N ASN A 187 7.09 8.82 -15.06
CA ASN A 187 7.66 10.15 -15.01
C ASN A 187 9.13 10.18 -15.48
N LEU A 188 9.92 9.21 -15.03
CA LEU A 188 11.34 9.11 -15.41
C LEU A 188 11.51 8.86 -16.92
N ILE A 189 10.73 7.93 -17.49
CA ILE A 189 10.75 7.64 -18.93
C ILE A 189 10.30 8.87 -19.73
N ALA A 190 9.22 9.53 -19.32
CA ALA A 190 8.73 10.73 -19.99
C ALA A 190 9.70 11.90 -19.92
N LEU A 191 10.34 12.14 -18.78
CA LEU A 191 11.38 13.14 -18.61
C LEU A 191 12.60 12.83 -19.46
N PHE A 192 13.06 11.56 -19.49
CA PHE A 192 14.19 11.16 -20.34
C PHE A 192 13.90 11.46 -21.81
N PHE A 193 12.69 11.13 -22.30
CA PHE A 193 12.27 11.48 -23.66
C PHE A 193 12.29 12.99 -23.91
N ALA A 194 11.72 13.78 -22.99
CA ALA A 194 11.66 15.23 -23.10
C ALA A 194 13.06 15.86 -23.13
N PHE A 195 13.93 15.48 -22.20
CA PHE A 195 15.31 15.99 -22.15
C PHE A 195 16.16 15.57 -23.34
N TRP A 196 16.07 14.30 -23.77
CA TRP A 196 16.78 13.85 -24.95
C TRP A 196 16.43 14.72 -26.17
N ARG A 197 15.21 15.18 -26.25
CA ARG A 197 14.76 16.00 -27.38
C ARG A 197 15.09 17.47 -27.22
N LEU A 198 15.02 18.03 -26.02
CA LEU A 198 15.23 19.45 -25.77
C LEU A 198 16.71 19.85 -25.70
N ILE A 199 17.59 19.01 -25.16
CA ILE A 199 19.03 19.31 -25.00
C ILE A 199 19.68 19.69 -26.34
N PRO A 200 19.54 18.92 -27.43
CA PRO A 200 20.16 19.29 -28.72
C PRO A 200 19.65 20.60 -29.30
N LEU A 201 18.41 21.00 -28.95
CA LEU A 201 17.84 22.28 -29.40
C LEU A 201 18.46 23.47 -28.66
N LEU A 202 18.76 23.30 -27.37
CA LEU A 202 19.44 24.31 -26.55
C LEU A 202 20.88 24.50 -26.99
N LEU A 203 21.61 23.40 -27.30
CA LEU A 203 23.01 23.43 -27.73
C LEU A 203 23.20 23.97 -29.15
N ARG A 204 22.18 23.97 -30.02
CA ARG A 204 22.25 24.51 -31.39
C ARG A 204 22.02 26.02 -31.46
N ARG A 205 21.67 26.67 -30.36
CA ARG A 205 21.44 28.13 -30.31
C ARG A 205 22.69 28.95 -29.95
N GLU A 206 23.82 28.28 -29.72
CA GLU A 206 25.17 28.88 -29.65
C GLU A 206 25.92 28.70 -30.98
#